data_f2a120997569cd910c2094e3d229f967
#
_entry.id   f2a120997569cd910c2094e3d229f967
#
_cell.length_a   1.000
_cell.length_b   1.000
_cell.length_c   1.000
_cell.angle_alpha   90.00
_cell.angle_beta   90.00
_cell.angle_gamma   90.00
#
_symmetry.space_group_name_H-M   'P 1'
#
loop_
_entity.id
_entity.type
_entity.pdbx_description
1 polymer ?
#
loop_
_entity_poly.entity_id
_entity_poly.type
_entity_poly.pdbx_seq_one_letter_code
_entity_poly.pdbx_strand_id
1 'polypeptide(L)'
;MLYPAQLYKEELKRKMISCWYDPKYQWYFANDRNEFEIPDNAYWRRDFVHLNSDGEVDGYFSYNYDNGNKSLKNFGLIGFNKNNIPFLMNVLSNIKTMFDHGAQRMEFIAFADNPAIKLYNRFIGKYGGRRVGVLRRAAWFNGVYHDVIIYEVLKEYFYY
;
A
#
# COMPACT_ATOMS: atom_id res chain seq x y z
N MET A 1 -8.61 -5.27 -12.69
CA MET A 1 -9.42 -5.64 -11.50
C MET A 1 -8.48 -6.15 -10.43
N LEU A 2 -8.80 -5.97 -9.12
CA LEU A 2 -8.07 -6.59 -8.03
C LEU A 2 -8.68 -7.96 -7.71
N TYR A 3 -7.82 -8.95 -7.50
CA TYR A 3 -8.19 -10.33 -7.15
C TYR A 3 -7.66 -10.68 -5.75
N PRO A 4 -8.31 -11.56 -4.99
CA PRO A 4 -7.79 -12.03 -3.71
C PRO A 4 -6.39 -12.66 -3.89
N ALA A 5 -5.41 -12.19 -3.12
CA ALA A 5 -4.02 -12.65 -3.26
C ALA A 5 -3.86 -14.13 -2.88
N GLN A 6 -4.78 -14.67 -2.09
CA GLN A 6 -4.82 -16.09 -1.72
C GLN A 6 -4.85 -17.03 -2.94
N LEU A 7 -5.43 -16.60 -4.05
CA LEU A 7 -5.50 -17.37 -5.30
C LEU A 7 -4.17 -17.39 -6.06
N TYR A 8 -3.24 -16.49 -5.75
CA TYR A 8 -1.98 -16.25 -6.47
C TYR A 8 -0.76 -16.30 -5.56
N LYS A 9 -0.83 -16.97 -4.41
CA LYS A 9 0.20 -16.99 -3.38
C LYS A 9 1.60 -17.32 -3.91
N GLU A 10 1.72 -18.39 -4.66
CA GLU A 10 3.00 -18.89 -5.15
C GLU A 10 3.63 -17.94 -6.18
N GLU A 11 2.83 -17.40 -7.08
CA GLU A 11 3.32 -16.43 -8.05
C GLU A 11 3.74 -15.13 -7.37
N LEU A 12 2.89 -14.61 -6.46
CA LEU A 12 3.19 -13.40 -5.71
C LEU A 12 4.44 -13.57 -4.85
N LYS A 13 4.60 -14.69 -4.15
CA LYS A 13 5.79 -15.00 -3.36
C LYS A 13 7.05 -14.98 -4.22
N ARG A 14 7.04 -15.60 -5.37
CA ARG A 14 8.18 -15.57 -6.32
C ARG A 14 8.53 -14.14 -6.76
N LYS A 15 7.52 -13.33 -7.10
CA LYS A 15 7.73 -11.93 -7.50
C LYS A 15 8.28 -11.09 -6.33
N MET A 16 7.76 -11.25 -5.12
CA MET A 16 8.28 -10.57 -3.93
C MET A 16 9.74 -10.91 -3.66
N ILE A 17 10.09 -12.20 -3.66
CA ILE A 17 11.47 -12.66 -3.45
C ILE A 17 12.42 -12.08 -4.53
N SER A 18 11.99 -12.02 -5.78
CA SER A 18 12.82 -11.46 -6.87
C SER A 18 13.09 -9.96 -6.71
N CYS A 19 12.26 -9.25 -5.96
CA CYS A 19 12.38 -7.82 -5.72
C CYS A 19 13.16 -7.44 -4.44
N TRP A 20 13.45 -8.39 -3.55
CA TRP A 20 14.00 -8.10 -2.21
C TRP A 20 15.31 -7.32 -2.21
N TYR A 21 16.18 -7.57 -3.17
CA TYR A 21 17.48 -6.92 -3.28
C TYR A 21 17.55 -5.88 -4.41
N ASP A 22 16.45 -5.67 -5.13
CA ASP A 22 16.39 -4.65 -6.17
C ASP A 22 16.24 -3.25 -5.52
N PRO A 23 17.19 -2.33 -5.74
CA PRO A 23 17.14 -0.99 -5.17
C PRO A 23 15.85 -0.22 -5.49
N LYS A 24 15.17 -0.56 -6.59
CA LYS A 24 13.90 0.03 -6.99
C LYS A 24 12.80 -0.21 -5.95
N TYR A 25 12.84 -1.37 -5.27
CA TYR A 25 11.81 -1.78 -4.29
C TYR A 25 12.26 -1.63 -2.83
N GLN A 26 13.45 -1.08 -2.59
CA GLN A 26 14.04 -0.98 -1.25
C GLN A 26 13.11 -0.33 -0.22
N TRP A 27 12.33 0.66 -0.62
CA TRP A 27 11.40 1.38 0.27
C TRP A 27 10.19 0.55 0.69
N TYR A 28 9.80 -0.43 -0.09
CA TYR A 28 8.75 -1.37 0.28
C TYR A 28 9.23 -2.34 1.37
N PHE A 29 10.46 -2.84 1.25
CA PHE A 29 11.05 -3.83 2.16
C PHE A 29 11.88 -3.21 3.29
N ALA A 30 11.81 -1.90 3.51
CA ALA A 30 12.67 -1.22 4.47
C ALA A 30 12.47 -1.68 5.91
N ASN A 31 11.25 -2.03 6.30
CA ASN A 31 10.91 -2.44 7.65
C ASN A 31 10.79 -3.94 7.84
N ASP A 32 10.62 -4.71 6.80
CA ASP A 32 10.39 -6.14 6.91
C ASP A 32 10.96 -6.87 5.69
N ARG A 33 12.08 -7.55 5.90
CA ARG A 33 12.70 -8.46 4.94
C ARG A 33 12.47 -9.92 5.33
N ASN A 34 11.57 -10.17 6.27
CA ASN A 34 11.21 -11.52 6.70
C ASN A 34 10.34 -12.21 5.67
N GLU A 35 9.94 -13.43 5.95
CA GLU A 35 9.11 -14.22 5.05
C GLU A 35 7.84 -13.45 4.66
N PHE A 36 7.66 -13.27 3.36
CA PHE A 36 6.43 -12.72 2.83
C PHE A 36 5.37 -13.82 2.86
N GLU A 37 4.39 -13.66 3.73
CA GLU A 37 3.27 -14.59 3.86
C GLU A 37 1.93 -13.88 3.66
N ILE A 38 1.03 -14.57 2.95
CA ILE A 38 -0.36 -14.19 2.83
C ILE A 38 -1.17 -15.16 3.70
N PRO A 39 -1.77 -14.67 4.78
CA PRO A 39 -2.59 -15.53 5.64
C PRO A 39 -3.84 -16.01 4.90
N ASP A 40 -4.22 -17.27 5.12
CA ASP A 40 -5.42 -17.85 4.51
C ASP A 40 -6.70 -17.22 5.06
N ASN A 41 -6.70 -16.90 6.34
CA ASN A 41 -7.85 -16.38 7.06
C ASN A 41 -7.46 -15.26 8.02
N ALA A 42 -7.28 -14.05 7.50
CA ALA A 42 -7.08 -12.86 8.31
C ALA A 42 -8.25 -11.89 8.11
N TYR A 43 -9.21 -11.89 9.03
CA TYR A 43 -10.39 -11.01 8.93
C TYR A 43 -10.05 -9.52 9.04
N TRP A 44 -8.90 -9.19 9.65
CA TRP A 44 -8.42 -7.80 9.80
C TRP A 44 -7.56 -7.32 8.62
N ARG A 45 -7.06 -8.23 7.77
CA ARG A 45 -6.17 -7.93 6.64
C ARG A 45 -6.83 -8.29 5.33
N ARG A 46 -6.62 -7.46 4.33
CA ARG A 46 -7.05 -7.70 2.95
C ARG A 46 -5.83 -7.64 2.05
N ASP A 47 -5.63 -8.67 1.27
CA ASP A 47 -4.52 -8.84 0.35
C ASP A 47 -5.06 -9.06 -1.06
N PHE A 48 -4.58 -8.27 -2.01
CA PHE A 48 -5.01 -8.31 -3.39
C PHE A 48 -3.82 -8.33 -4.34
N VAL A 49 -4.01 -8.96 -5.50
CA VAL A 49 -3.14 -8.84 -6.66
C VAL A 49 -3.87 -8.16 -7.80
N HIS A 50 -3.10 -7.48 -8.62
CA HIS A 50 -3.54 -7.02 -9.93
C HIS A 50 -2.89 -7.88 -11.00
N LEU A 51 -3.65 -8.21 -12.05
CA LEU A 51 -3.17 -8.97 -13.19
C LEU A 51 -3.05 -8.05 -14.42
N ASN A 52 -1.99 -8.22 -15.19
CA ASN A 52 -1.83 -7.60 -16.48
C ASN A 52 -2.73 -8.25 -17.55
N SER A 53 -2.62 -7.80 -18.82
CA SER A 53 -3.38 -8.37 -19.95
C SER A 53 -3.07 -9.86 -20.23
N ASP A 54 -1.89 -10.32 -19.82
CA ASP A 54 -1.43 -11.69 -20.04
C ASP A 54 -1.81 -12.62 -18.88
N GLY A 55 -2.52 -12.09 -17.89
CA GLY A 55 -2.95 -12.82 -16.69
C GLY A 55 -1.87 -12.99 -15.63
N GLU A 56 -0.73 -12.30 -15.73
CA GLU A 56 0.35 -12.36 -14.75
C GLU A 56 0.17 -11.31 -13.67
N VAL A 57 0.62 -11.62 -12.44
CA VAL A 57 0.62 -10.67 -11.33
C VAL A 57 1.58 -9.51 -11.62
N ASP A 58 1.07 -8.30 -11.70
CA ASP A 58 1.85 -7.08 -11.97
C ASP A 58 1.71 -6.00 -10.89
N GLY A 59 0.93 -6.26 -9.84
CA GLY A 59 0.80 -5.40 -8.69
C GLY A 59 0.27 -6.14 -7.46
N TYR A 60 0.66 -5.66 -6.29
CA TYR A 60 0.15 -6.13 -5.00
C TYR A 60 -0.31 -4.96 -4.16
N PHE A 61 -1.45 -5.14 -3.50
CA PHE A 61 -2.07 -4.15 -2.63
C PHE A 61 -2.63 -4.82 -1.38
N SER A 62 -2.34 -4.26 -0.21
CA SER A 62 -2.89 -4.75 1.04
C SER A 62 -3.23 -3.62 2.00
N TYR A 63 -4.09 -3.90 2.95
CA TYR A 63 -4.40 -3.04 4.09
C TYR A 63 -5.02 -3.82 5.22
N ASN A 64 -4.97 -3.25 6.42
CA ASN A 64 -5.71 -3.72 7.57
C ASN A 64 -6.99 -2.90 7.72
N TYR A 65 -8.10 -3.56 8.04
CA TYR A 65 -9.35 -2.91 8.39
C TYR A 65 -9.62 -3.07 9.89
N ASP A 66 -9.61 -1.96 10.59
CA ASP A 66 -9.96 -1.87 12.01
C ASP A 66 -11.47 -1.67 12.13
N ASN A 67 -12.19 -2.74 12.45
CA ASN A 67 -13.66 -2.72 12.59
C ASN A 67 -14.15 -1.81 13.73
N GLY A 68 -13.38 -1.69 14.81
CA GLY A 68 -13.74 -0.85 15.95
C GLY A 68 -13.71 0.63 15.59
N ASN A 69 -12.65 1.06 14.94
CA ASN A 69 -12.43 2.46 14.56
C ASN A 69 -12.88 2.78 13.13
N LYS A 70 -13.40 1.81 12.38
CA LYS A 70 -13.79 1.95 10.97
C LYS A 70 -12.68 2.55 10.11
N SER A 71 -11.43 2.12 10.33
CA SER A 71 -10.26 2.70 9.68
C SER A 71 -9.44 1.70 8.88
N LEU A 72 -8.88 2.20 7.76
CA LEU A 72 -7.95 1.49 6.89
C LEU A 72 -6.53 1.89 7.27
N LYS A 73 -5.66 0.91 7.54
CA LYS A 73 -4.28 1.13 8.02
C LYS A 73 -3.31 0.15 7.37
N ASN A 74 -2.02 0.38 7.60
CA ASN A 74 -0.93 -0.54 7.22
C ASN A 74 -0.98 -0.94 5.75
N PHE A 75 -1.03 0.07 4.89
CA PHE A 75 -1.07 -0.14 3.45
C PHE A 75 0.24 -0.71 2.93
N GLY A 76 0.15 -1.82 2.19
CA GLY A 76 1.20 -2.31 1.31
C GLY A 76 0.83 -2.02 -0.15
N LEU A 77 1.73 -1.40 -0.90
CA LEU A 77 1.52 -1.08 -2.30
C LEU A 77 2.82 -1.29 -3.07
N ILE A 78 2.84 -2.25 -3.99
CA ILE A 78 3.97 -2.50 -4.87
C ILE A 78 3.50 -2.80 -6.29
N GLY A 79 4.02 -2.04 -7.26
CA GLY A 79 3.84 -2.32 -8.68
C GLY A 79 5.10 -2.97 -9.23
N PHE A 80 4.98 -4.15 -9.83
CA PHE A 80 6.10 -4.87 -10.43
C PHE A 80 6.50 -4.30 -11.78
N ASN A 81 5.60 -3.56 -12.44
CA ASN A 81 5.85 -2.87 -13.71
C ASN A 81 5.94 -1.35 -13.51
N LYS A 82 6.72 -0.67 -14.38
CA LYS A 82 6.77 0.80 -14.38
C LYS A 82 5.42 1.36 -14.84
N ASN A 83 4.99 2.44 -14.18
CA ASN A 83 3.81 3.23 -14.58
C ASN A 83 2.52 2.39 -14.72
N ASN A 84 2.30 1.45 -13.80
CA ASN A 84 1.10 0.61 -13.79
C ASN A 84 -0.15 1.44 -13.40
N ILE A 85 -0.61 2.30 -14.31
CA ILE A 85 -1.79 3.15 -14.11
C ILE A 85 -3.05 2.31 -13.87
N PRO A 86 -3.34 1.23 -14.63
CA PRO A 86 -4.50 0.39 -14.37
C PRO A 86 -4.52 -0.18 -12.95
N PHE A 87 -3.37 -0.61 -12.43
CA PHE A 87 -3.27 -1.07 -11.04
C PHE A 87 -3.63 0.04 -10.05
N LEU A 88 -3.04 1.23 -10.19
CA LEU A 88 -3.32 2.35 -9.28
C LEU A 88 -4.80 2.78 -9.33
N MET A 89 -5.43 2.76 -10.50
CA MET A 89 -6.87 3.06 -10.63
C MET A 89 -7.73 2.01 -9.94
N ASN A 90 -7.36 0.74 -10.02
CA ASN A 90 -8.07 -0.33 -9.30
C ASN A 90 -7.88 -0.23 -7.78
N VAL A 91 -6.71 0.17 -7.30
CA VAL A 91 -6.46 0.46 -5.87
C VAL A 91 -7.37 1.60 -5.39
N LEU A 92 -7.44 2.69 -6.14
CA LEU A 92 -8.33 3.83 -5.83
C LEU A 92 -9.80 3.40 -5.77
N SER A 93 -10.25 2.63 -6.76
CA SER A 93 -11.62 2.12 -6.79
C SER A 93 -11.92 1.22 -5.57
N ASN A 94 -10.95 0.41 -5.14
CA ASN A 94 -11.10 -0.40 -3.94
C ASN A 94 -11.20 0.46 -2.67
N ILE A 95 -10.35 1.48 -2.52
CA ILE A 95 -10.42 2.43 -1.40
C ILE A 95 -11.79 3.12 -1.35
N LYS A 96 -12.29 3.59 -2.51
CA LYS A 96 -13.63 4.16 -2.61
C LYS A 96 -14.70 3.18 -2.12
N THR A 97 -14.64 1.94 -2.62
CA THR A 97 -15.56 0.88 -2.20
C THR A 97 -15.54 0.69 -0.68
N MET A 98 -14.38 0.73 -0.04
CA MET A 98 -14.27 0.61 1.41
C MET A 98 -14.91 1.79 2.15
N PHE A 99 -14.75 3.02 1.66
CA PHE A 99 -15.43 4.19 2.20
C PHE A 99 -16.95 4.08 2.02
N ASP A 100 -17.43 3.60 0.87
CA ASP A 100 -18.85 3.38 0.62
C ASP A 100 -19.43 2.30 1.58
N HIS A 101 -18.63 1.28 1.93
CA HIS A 101 -19.02 0.20 2.85
C HIS A 101 -18.76 0.50 4.33
N GLY A 102 -18.47 1.75 4.69
CA GLY A 102 -18.49 2.18 6.08
C GLY A 102 -17.16 2.56 6.70
N ALA A 103 -16.03 2.38 6.01
CA ALA A 103 -14.77 2.97 6.47
C ALA A 103 -14.92 4.48 6.60
N GLN A 104 -14.33 5.07 7.66
CA GLN A 104 -14.43 6.50 7.94
C GLN A 104 -13.08 7.21 7.73
N ARG A 105 -11.99 6.47 7.81
CA ARG A 105 -10.63 7.00 7.77
C ARG A 105 -9.68 6.02 7.07
N MET A 106 -8.74 6.57 6.33
CA MET A 106 -7.58 5.89 5.81
C MET A 106 -6.32 6.55 6.38
N GLU A 107 -5.36 5.75 6.84
CA GLU A 107 -4.08 6.21 7.33
C GLU A 107 -2.96 5.42 6.66
N PHE A 108 -1.94 6.10 6.16
CA PHE A 108 -0.76 5.46 5.63
C PHE A 108 0.51 6.24 5.98
N ILE A 109 1.62 5.55 5.94
CA ILE A 109 2.94 6.12 6.22
C ILE A 109 3.85 5.98 5.01
N ALA A 110 4.83 6.87 4.92
CA ALA A 110 5.88 6.77 3.92
C ALA A 110 7.19 7.34 4.47
N PHE A 111 8.31 6.75 4.07
CA PHE A 111 9.63 7.32 4.36
C PHE A 111 9.78 8.66 3.68
N ALA A 112 10.29 9.67 4.40
CA ALA A 112 10.44 11.03 3.87
C ALA A 112 11.35 11.10 2.61
N ASP A 113 12.32 10.18 2.53
CA ASP A 113 13.28 10.09 1.42
C ASP A 113 12.79 9.21 0.26
N ASN A 114 11.59 8.61 0.38
CA ASN A 114 11.03 7.79 -0.68
C ASN A 114 10.70 8.65 -1.91
N PRO A 115 11.23 8.36 -3.10
CA PRO A 115 10.89 9.10 -4.32
C PRO A 115 9.39 9.19 -4.62
N ALA A 116 8.59 8.23 -4.13
CA ALA A 116 7.14 8.22 -4.27
C ALA A 116 6.41 9.30 -3.46
N ILE A 117 7.09 10.04 -2.56
CA ILE A 117 6.49 11.12 -1.76
C ILE A 117 5.77 12.15 -2.63
N LYS A 118 6.32 12.48 -3.81
CA LYS A 118 5.66 13.41 -4.75
C LYS A 118 4.31 12.87 -5.24
N LEU A 119 4.22 11.56 -5.46
CA LEU A 119 2.98 10.89 -5.85
C LEU A 119 1.97 10.88 -4.69
N TYR A 120 2.42 10.55 -3.47
CA TYR A 120 1.56 10.58 -2.29
C TYR A 120 1.03 11.97 -1.99
N ASN A 121 1.87 13.01 -2.05
CA ASN A 121 1.44 14.40 -1.87
C ASN A 121 0.41 14.81 -2.92
N ARG A 122 0.60 14.40 -4.19
CA ARG A 122 -0.38 14.65 -5.26
C ARG A 122 -1.68 13.91 -5.00
N PHE A 123 -1.60 12.65 -4.55
CA PHE A 123 -2.76 11.85 -4.21
C PHE A 123 -3.60 12.51 -3.11
N ILE A 124 -3.00 12.84 -1.97
CA ILE A 124 -3.73 13.45 -0.86
C ILE A 124 -4.29 14.83 -1.23
N GLY A 125 -3.55 15.64 -1.99
CA GLY A 125 -4.03 16.93 -2.47
C GLY A 125 -5.22 16.83 -3.41
N LYS A 126 -5.27 15.75 -4.23
CA LYS A 126 -6.39 15.50 -5.15
C LYS A 126 -7.62 14.93 -4.45
N TYR A 127 -7.44 14.08 -3.44
CA TYR A 127 -8.52 13.31 -2.84
C TYR A 127 -8.84 13.72 -1.40
N GLY A 128 -8.54 14.96 -1.03
CA GLY A 128 -8.97 15.55 0.25
C GLY A 128 -8.22 15.03 1.48
N GLY A 129 -7.03 14.49 1.28
CA GLY A 129 -6.19 14.06 2.40
C GLY A 129 -5.30 15.16 2.97
N ARG A 130 -4.59 14.83 4.03
CA ARG A 130 -3.58 15.72 4.61
C ARG A 130 -2.38 14.96 5.17
N ARG A 131 -1.26 15.66 5.30
CA ARG A 131 -0.12 15.23 6.09
C ARG A 131 -0.40 15.56 7.56
N VAL A 132 -0.42 14.54 8.41
CA VAL A 132 -0.75 14.68 9.84
C VAL A 132 0.50 15.04 10.64
N GLY A 133 1.65 14.45 10.29
CA GLY A 133 2.88 14.68 11.04
C GLY A 133 4.09 13.98 10.45
N VAL A 134 5.22 14.14 11.16
CA VAL A 134 6.49 13.47 10.86
C VAL A 134 7.02 12.86 12.14
N LEU A 135 7.28 11.57 12.10
CA LEU A 135 8.04 10.86 13.11
C LEU A 135 9.52 10.96 12.73
N ARG A 136 10.30 11.69 13.53
CA ARG A 136 11.73 11.88 13.27
C ARG A 136 12.51 10.62 13.64
N ARG A 137 13.47 10.22 12.78
CA ARG A 137 14.35 9.06 13.01
C ARG A 137 13.58 7.78 13.38
N ALA A 138 12.41 7.60 12.78
CA ALA A 138 11.46 6.56 13.16
C ALA A 138 11.82 5.17 12.62
N ALA A 139 12.65 5.09 11.60
CA ALA A 139 13.05 3.82 11.01
C ALA A 139 14.57 3.79 10.76
N TRP A 140 15.19 2.65 11.05
CA TRP A 140 16.59 2.37 10.73
C TRP A 140 16.65 1.49 9.48
N PHE A 141 17.26 2.01 8.42
CA PHE A 141 17.33 1.32 7.14
C PHE A 141 18.59 1.73 6.37
N ASN A 142 19.29 0.77 5.76
CA ASN A 142 20.55 0.99 5.03
C ASN A 142 21.62 1.80 5.81
N GLY A 143 21.73 1.54 7.12
CA GLY A 143 22.76 2.16 7.96
C GLY A 143 22.46 3.59 8.42
N VAL A 144 21.26 4.12 8.12
CA VAL A 144 20.85 5.47 8.53
C VAL A 144 19.44 5.49 9.10
N TYR A 145 19.14 6.51 9.90
CA TYR A 145 17.78 6.77 10.34
C TYR A 145 17.01 7.58 9.33
N HIS A 146 15.75 7.18 9.11
CA HIS A 146 14.81 7.88 8.23
C HIS A 146 13.64 8.45 9.00
N ASP A 147 13.18 9.61 8.60
CA ASP A 147 11.93 10.18 9.05
C ASP A 147 10.76 9.49 8.33
N VAL A 148 9.64 9.34 9.04
CA VAL A 148 8.41 8.76 8.50
C VAL A 148 7.31 9.81 8.52
N ILE A 149 6.68 10.02 7.38
CA ILE A 149 5.56 10.94 7.22
C ILE A 149 4.26 10.15 7.41
N ILE A 150 3.34 10.70 8.19
CA ILE A 150 2.01 10.16 8.40
C ILE A 150 1.02 10.97 7.56
N TYR A 151 0.19 10.26 6.81
CA TYR A 151 -0.89 10.80 5.99
C TYR A 151 -2.23 10.24 6.43
N GLU A 152 -3.28 11.05 6.31
CA GLU A 152 -4.65 10.59 6.49
C GLU A 152 -5.57 11.11 5.38
N VAL A 153 -6.62 10.35 5.13
CA VAL A 153 -7.78 10.77 4.32
C VAL A 153 -9.03 10.42 5.11
N LEU A 154 -9.92 11.37 5.31
CA LEU A 154 -11.21 11.15 5.94
C LEU A 154 -12.28 10.98 4.86
N LYS A 155 -13.26 10.11 5.11
CA LYS A 155 -14.35 9.83 4.17
C LYS A 155 -15.06 11.10 3.72
N GLU A 156 -15.36 12.01 4.63
CA GLU A 156 -16.09 13.26 4.36
C GLU A 156 -15.35 14.21 3.40
N TYR A 157 -14.02 14.07 3.26
CA TYR A 157 -13.20 14.88 2.36
C TYR A 157 -12.70 14.10 1.14
N PHE A 158 -13.06 12.83 1.03
CA PHE A 158 -12.62 11.99 -0.08
C PHE A 158 -13.44 12.27 -1.35
N TYR A 159 -12.84 12.97 -2.29
CA TYR A 159 -13.43 13.29 -3.60
C TYR A 159 -12.92 12.31 -4.64
N TYR A 160 -13.81 11.47 -5.17
CA TYR A 160 -13.49 10.50 -6.20
C TYR A 160 -14.36 10.72 -7.45
#